data_e12318926e7a99fb0de26b6c9ac63c82
#
_entry.id   e12318926e7a99fb0de26b6c9ac63c82
#
_cell.length_a   1.000
_cell.length_b   1.000
_cell.length_c   1.000
_cell.angle_alpha   90.00
_cell.angle_beta   90.00
_cell.angle_gamma   90.00
#
_symmetry.space_group_name_H-M   'P 1'
#
loop_
_entity.id
_entity.type
_entity.pdbx_description
1 polymer ?
#
loop_
_entity_poly.entity_id
_entity_poly.type
_entity_poly.pdbx_seq_one_letter_code
_entity_poly.pdbx_strand_id
1 'polypeptide(L)'
;MENLISSKTEENNTILKIENVVIENISIPGSAGIRTATVKTSFKHIISVSLTPYITYGQQVDSAQSIHDDNKYIIANKSLRFYCNGDQTVNVCIIGIV
;
A
#
# COMPACT_ATOMS: atom_id res chain seq x y z
N MET A 1 -1.80 -31.78 -2.38
CA MET A 1 -2.12 -30.67 -1.47
C MET A 1 -2.37 -29.40 -2.27
N GLU A 2 -3.42 -28.71 -1.96
CA GLU A 2 -3.72 -27.47 -2.62
C GLU A 2 -2.82 -26.35 -2.14
N ASN A 3 -2.53 -25.44 -3.03
CA ASN A 3 -1.78 -24.23 -2.68
C ASN A 3 -2.68 -23.28 -1.93
N LEU A 4 -2.33 -23.00 -0.67
CA LEU A 4 -3.02 -22.02 0.16
C LEU A 4 -2.50 -20.59 -0.09
N ILE A 5 -1.43 -20.49 -0.87
CA ILE A 5 -0.77 -19.23 -1.18
C ILE A 5 -0.94 -18.94 -2.65
N SER A 6 -1.41 -17.75 -2.96
CA SER A 6 -1.48 -17.27 -4.33
C SER A 6 -0.92 -15.85 -4.43
N SER A 7 -0.42 -15.49 -5.59
CA SER A 7 0.06 -14.14 -5.83
C SER A 7 -0.31 -13.70 -7.23
N LYS A 8 -0.55 -12.40 -7.39
CA LYS A 8 -0.76 -11.80 -8.70
C LYS A 8 -0.28 -10.36 -8.68
N THR A 9 0.05 -9.85 -9.86
CA THR A 9 0.44 -8.45 -10.04
C THR A 9 -0.51 -7.81 -11.04
N GLU A 10 -1.10 -6.69 -10.66
CA GLU A 10 -1.97 -5.87 -11.50
C GLU A 10 -1.45 -4.44 -11.47
N GLU A 11 -1.00 -3.94 -12.61
CA GLU A 11 -0.45 -2.58 -12.70
C GLU A 11 0.68 -2.41 -11.67
N ASN A 12 0.50 -1.53 -10.69
CA ASN A 12 1.48 -1.26 -9.65
C ASN A 12 1.25 -2.07 -8.37
N ASN A 13 0.25 -2.96 -8.38
CA ASN A 13 -0.17 -3.70 -7.20
C ASN A 13 0.30 -5.15 -7.28
N THR A 14 0.98 -5.60 -6.26
CA THR A 14 1.33 -7.01 -6.07
C THR A 14 0.53 -7.53 -4.89
N ILE A 15 -0.26 -8.57 -5.11
CA ILE A 15 -1.18 -9.10 -4.12
C ILE A 15 -0.78 -10.53 -3.78
N LEU A 16 -0.49 -10.76 -2.52
CA LEU A 16 -0.20 -12.08 -1.98
C LEU A 16 -1.34 -12.49 -1.06
N LYS A 17 -1.91 -13.65 -1.31
CA LYS A 17 -3.01 -14.17 -0.51
C LYS A 17 -2.62 -15.49 0.13
N ILE A 18 -2.77 -15.58 1.43
CA ILE A 18 -2.53 -16.79 2.22
C ILE A 18 -3.81 -17.04 3.00
N GLU A 19 -4.61 -18.00 2.55
CA GLU A 19 -5.95 -18.25 3.09
C GLU A 19 -6.79 -16.98 3.01
N ASN A 20 -7.22 -16.43 4.15
CA ASN A 20 -8.01 -15.20 4.19
C ASN A 20 -7.17 -13.95 4.53
N VAL A 21 -5.85 -14.10 4.62
CA VAL A 21 -4.95 -12.97 4.83
C VAL A 21 -4.41 -12.50 3.49
N VAL A 22 -4.50 -11.20 3.23
CA VAL A 22 -3.98 -10.60 2.01
C VAL A 22 -2.95 -9.54 2.35
N ILE A 23 -1.83 -9.58 1.63
CA ILE A 23 -0.81 -8.54 1.64
C ILE A 23 -0.83 -7.89 0.27
N GLU A 24 -1.18 -6.62 0.21
CA GLU A 24 -1.18 -5.88 -1.04
C GLU A 24 -0.10 -4.81 -0.98
N ASN A 25 0.81 -4.86 -1.94
CA ASN A 25 1.93 -3.95 -2.03
C ASN A 25 1.76 -3.09 -3.27
N ILE A 26 1.78 -1.77 -3.10
CA ILE A 26 1.49 -0.83 -4.17
C ILE A 26 2.67 0.13 -4.32
N SER A 27 3.20 0.24 -5.53
CA SER A 27 4.31 1.12 -5.83
C SER A 27 3.77 2.41 -6.44
N ILE A 28 3.92 3.54 -5.75
CA ILE A 28 3.33 4.81 -6.16
C ILE A 28 4.42 5.83 -6.46
N PRO A 29 4.71 6.08 -7.75
CA PRO A 29 5.60 7.18 -8.13
C PRO A 29 4.87 8.50 -8.05
N GLY A 30 5.61 9.60 -8.02
CA GLY A 30 5.01 10.93 -8.03
C GLY A 30 5.95 11.99 -7.51
N SER A 31 5.39 13.18 -7.32
CA SER A 31 6.12 14.33 -6.78
C SER A 31 5.76 14.53 -5.31
N ALA A 32 6.50 15.43 -4.64
CA ALA A 32 6.16 15.84 -3.28
C ALA A 32 4.72 16.34 -3.23
N GLY A 33 4.01 15.97 -2.16
CA GLY A 33 2.62 16.33 -1.97
C GLY A 33 1.73 15.13 -1.73
N ILE A 34 0.46 15.29 -2.02
CA ILE A 34 -0.56 14.26 -1.77
C ILE A 34 -0.63 13.30 -2.95
N ARG A 35 -0.61 12.00 -2.64
CA ARG A 35 -0.77 10.94 -3.63
C ARG A 35 -1.87 10.01 -3.20
N THR A 36 -2.42 9.28 -4.16
CA THR A 36 -3.49 8.30 -3.92
C THR A 36 -3.04 6.93 -4.41
N ALA A 37 -3.13 5.94 -3.54
CA ALA A 37 -2.93 4.54 -3.90
C ALA A 37 -4.28 3.88 -4.09
N THR A 38 -4.49 3.23 -5.23
CA THR A 38 -5.71 2.47 -5.50
C THR A 38 -5.53 1.05 -5.00
N VAL A 39 -6.42 0.61 -4.11
CA VAL A 39 -6.38 -0.72 -3.51
C VAL A 39 -7.27 -1.65 -4.32
N LYS A 40 -6.73 -2.79 -4.74
CA LYS A 40 -7.48 -3.77 -5.55
C LYS A 40 -8.26 -4.75 -4.68
N THR A 41 -7.81 -4.99 -3.47
CA THR A 41 -8.42 -5.97 -2.56
C THR A 41 -9.59 -5.36 -1.79
N SER A 42 -10.67 -6.12 -1.67
CA SER A 42 -11.80 -5.74 -0.81
C SER A 42 -11.57 -6.28 0.60
N PHE A 43 -10.88 -5.51 1.43
CA PHE A 43 -10.60 -5.89 2.80
C PHE A 43 -11.83 -5.77 3.68
N LYS A 44 -12.00 -6.72 4.58
CA LYS A 44 -13.00 -6.63 5.67
C LYS A 44 -12.38 -6.06 6.93
N HIS A 45 -11.09 -6.28 7.12
CA HIS A 45 -10.37 -5.81 8.29
C HIS A 45 -8.94 -5.49 7.89
N ILE A 46 -8.40 -4.39 8.37
CA ILE A 46 -7.01 -4.01 8.11
C ILE A 46 -6.19 -4.30 9.36
N ILE A 47 -5.11 -5.05 9.19
CA ILE A 47 -4.18 -5.37 10.27
C ILE A 47 -3.08 -4.31 10.37
N SER A 48 -2.53 -3.92 9.21
CA SER A 48 -1.36 -3.03 9.20
C SER A 48 -1.28 -2.31 7.86
N VAL A 49 -0.85 -1.06 7.92
CA VAL A 49 -0.53 -0.26 6.73
C VAL A 49 0.84 0.38 6.96
N SER A 50 1.71 0.27 5.97
CA SER A 50 3.00 0.95 6.03
C SER A 50 3.25 1.72 4.74
N LEU A 51 3.93 2.85 4.87
CA LEU A 51 4.30 3.74 3.77
C LEU A 51 5.81 3.93 3.83
N THR A 52 6.51 3.45 2.81
CA THR A 52 7.95 3.46 2.79
C THR A 52 8.47 4.15 1.53
N PRO A 53 9.00 5.37 1.62
CA PRO A 53 9.66 5.99 0.48
C PRO A 53 10.95 5.24 0.12
N TYR A 54 11.20 5.06 -1.15
CA TYR A 54 12.46 4.47 -1.60
C TYR A 54 13.58 5.48 -1.40
N ILE A 55 14.70 5.00 -0.85
CA ILE A 55 15.87 5.83 -0.62
C ILE A 55 16.89 5.51 -1.71
N THR A 56 17.32 6.53 -2.45
CA THR A 56 18.40 6.40 -3.39
C THR A 56 19.69 6.84 -2.72
N TYR A 57 20.78 6.13 -2.97
CA TYR A 57 22.07 6.44 -2.37
C TYR A 57 22.43 7.93 -2.53
N GLY A 58 22.81 8.56 -1.43
CA GLY A 58 23.19 9.97 -1.42
C GLY A 58 22.03 10.94 -1.30
N GLN A 59 20.78 10.45 -1.28
CA GLN A 59 19.63 11.32 -1.14
C GLN A 59 19.22 11.48 0.32
N GLN A 60 18.54 12.59 0.59
CA GLN A 60 17.93 12.84 1.89
C GLN A 60 16.79 11.85 2.09
N VAL A 61 16.61 11.40 3.34
CA VAL A 61 15.51 10.51 3.70
C VAL A 61 14.21 11.32 3.74
N ASP A 62 13.24 10.93 2.92
CA ASP A 62 11.93 11.52 2.92
C ASP A 62 10.98 10.70 3.79
N SER A 63 9.83 11.29 4.10
CA SER A 63 8.81 10.63 4.89
C SER A 63 7.48 10.63 4.15
N ALA A 64 6.66 9.63 4.44
CA ALA A 64 5.31 9.53 3.93
C ALA A 64 4.37 9.17 5.06
N GLN A 65 3.19 9.79 5.09
CA GLN A 65 2.22 9.45 6.12
C GLN A 65 0.80 9.60 5.59
N SER A 66 -0.08 8.77 6.10
CA SER A 66 -1.49 8.76 5.72
C SER A 66 -2.19 10.03 6.16
N ILE A 67 -3.19 10.44 5.39
CA ILE A 67 -3.99 11.62 5.68
C ILE A 67 -5.24 11.24 6.48
N HIS A 68 -5.71 10.01 6.36
CA HIS A 68 -6.96 9.53 6.95
C HIS A 68 -6.73 8.41 7.95
N ASP A 69 -7.80 8.01 8.63
CA ASP A 69 -7.85 6.73 9.34
C ASP A 69 -7.78 5.62 8.29
N ASP A 70 -6.62 4.98 8.19
CA ASP A 70 -6.33 4.01 7.14
C ASP A 70 -7.30 2.85 7.14
N ASN A 71 -7.63 2.32 8.33
CA ASN A 71 -8.46 1.13 8.44
C ASN A 71 -9.85 1.37 7.85
N LYS A 72 -10.48 2.46 8.24
CA LYS A 72 -11.83 2.78 7.78
C LYS A 72 -11.84 3.28 6.36
N TYR A 73 -10.88 4.12 6.00
CA TYR A 73 -10.86 4.75 4.68
C TYR A 73 -10.60 3.71 3.58
N ILE A 74 -9.64 2.82 3.79
CA ILE A 74 -9.31 1.78 2.81
C ILE A 74 -10.50 0.85 2.58
N ILE A 75 -11.15 0.42 3.67
CA ILE A 75 -12.31 -0.48 3.55
C ILE A 75 -13.45 0.19 2.81
N ALA A 76 -13.73 1.44 3.11
CA ALA A 76 -14.86 2.15 2.53
C ALA A 76 -14.62 2.56 1.07
N ASN A 77 -13.39 2.94 0.71
CA ASN A 77 -13.11 3.61 -0.56
C ASN A 77 -12.18 2.82 -1.50
N LYS A 78 -11.58 1.73 -1.03
CA LYS A 78 -10.57 0.97 -1.79
C LYS A 78 -9.46 1.88 -2.32
N SER A 79 -9.04 2.80 -1.49
CA SER A 79 -7.97 3.74 -1.81
C SER A 79 -7.35 4.25 -0.51
N LEU A 80 -6.13 4.77 -0.64
CA LEU A 80 -5.41 5.39 0.47
C LEU A 80 -4.79 6.67 -0.03
N ARG A 81 -5.03 7.77 0.67
CA ARG A 81 -4.38 9.05 0.39
C ARG A 81 -3.30 9.29 1.43
N PHE A 82 -2.15 9.73 0.95
CA PHE A 82 -1.00 9.99 1.82
C PHE A 82 -0.21 11.18 1.32
N TYR A 83 0.58 11.75 2.22
CA TYR A 83 1.48 12.85 1.92
C TYR A 83 2.91 12.34 1.94
N CYS A 84 3.69 12.68 0.91
CA CYS A 84 5.12 12.45 0.86
C CYS A 84 5.84 13.76 0.64
N ASN A 85 6.91 14.01 1.40
CA ASN A 85 7.63 15.29 1.33
C ASN A 85 8.71 15.34 0.26
N GLY A 86 8.82 14.31 -0.57
CA GLY A 86 9.82 14.25 -1.63
C GLY A 86 9.30 13.56 -2.88
N ASP A 87 10.16 13.37 -3.85
CA ASP A 87 9.82 12.83 -5.16
C ASP A 87 10.03 11.33 -5.27
N GLN A 88 10.42 10.66 -4.19
CA GLN A 88 10.67 9.23 -4.23
C GLN A 88 9.38 8.45 -4.51
N THR A 89 9.54 7.28 -5.12
CA THR A 89 8.47 6.31 -5.20
C THR A 89 8.17 5.81 -3.80
N VAL A 90 6.90 5.80 -3.42
CA VAL A 90 6.47 5.33 -2.10
C VAL A 90 5.88 3.94 -2.26
N ASN A 91 6.34 3.03 -1.42
CA ASN A 91 5.82 1.68 -1.36
C ASN A 91 4.75 1.61 -0.27
N VAL A 92 3.51 1.33 -0.67
CA VAL A 92 2.37 1.20 0.24
C VAL A 92 2.13 -0.28 0.45
N CYS A 93 2.19 -0.74 1.70
CA CYS A 93 1.95 -2.14 2.03
C CYS A 93 0.76 -2.24 2.97
N ILE A 94 -0.26 -2.99 2.56
CA ILE A 94 -1.48 -3.18 3.33
C ILE A 94 -1.63 -4.67 3.64
N ILE A 95 -1.81 -4.97 4.91
CA ILE A 95 -2.05 -6.35 5.38
C ILE A 95 -3.43 -6.37 6.03
N GLY A 96 -4.28 -7.28 5.58
CA GLY A 96 -5.63 -7.37 6.10
C GLY A 96 -6.31 -8.70 5.83
N ILE A 97 -7.58 -8.77 6.18
CA ILE A 97 -8.42 -9.95 6.09
C ILE A 97 -9.52 -9.71 5.06
N VAL A 98 -9.77 -10.72 4.26
CA VAL A 98 -10.86 -10.71 3.27
C VAL A 98 -11.94 -11.72 3.58
#